data_fac07d54b8fac3d9c9e4bd78ecb80800
#
_entry.id   fac07d54b8fac3d9c9e4bd78ecb80800
#
_cell.length_a   1.000
_cell.length_b   1.000
_cell.length_c   1.000
_cell.angle_alpha   90.00
_cell.angle_beta   90.00
_cell.angle_gamma   90.00
#
_symmetry.space_group_name_H-M   'P 1'
#
loop_
_entity.id
_entity.type
_entity.pdbx_description
1 polymer ?
#
loop_
_entity_poly.entity_id
_entity_poly.type
_entity_poly.pdbx_seq_one_letter_code
_entity_poly.pdbx_strand_id
1 'polypeptide(L)'
;CYMKTRPGFQVPAYDNPGLAGVSLMGKVIKVKDEEVKIQLCCDENQEGTGARWFSFSSIYSSGDGSGWYCMPEPGDLVRLYFPTAKEEEAYVISSFHEDGAALRTKPAHKFWRNKEGKEIRLSPERILITNNDGTSIELSDEEGIEIISENSVTIRAGNSLSISSSDSSIELDASRRIRMKQGDTEMTLGGDIFMQGGRIRL
;
A
#
# COMPACT_ATOMS: atom_id res chain seq x y z
N CYS A 1 19.47 60.35 7.97
CA CYS A 1 19.78 58.97 8.43
C CYS A 1 19.40 58.82 9.89
N TYR A 2 18.41 58.00 10.22
CA TYR A 2 18.12 57.65 11.60
C TYR A 2 18.84 56.35 11.92
N MET A 3 19.77 56.38 12.88
CA MET A 3 20.37 55.16 13.45
C MET A 3 19.42 54.61 14.52
N LYS A 4 18.90 53.42 14.29
CA LYS A 4 18.12 52.68 15.28
C LYS A 4 18.99 51.63 15.97
N THR A 5 18.71 51.36 17.25
CA THR A 5 19.30 50.23 17.97
C THR A 5 18.89 48.90 17.35
N ARG A 6 19.65 47.82 17.56
CA ARG A 6 19.41 46.49 17.02
C ARG A 6 17.92 46.05 17.12
N PRO A 7 17.17 46.24 18.22
CA PRO A 7 15.73 45.99 18.30
C PRO A 7 14.88 46.86 17.36
N GLY A 8 15.35 48.05 17.00
CA GLY A 8 14.63 48.94 16.10
C GLY A 8 14.71 48.59 14.61
N PHE A 9 15.53 47.57 14.24
CA PHE A 9 15.62 47.00 12.90
C PHE A 9 14.93 45.63 12.78
N GLN A 10 14.39 45.08 13.88
CA GLN A 10 13.57 43.88 13.82
C GLN A 10 12.21 44.27 13.25
N VAL A 11 11.93 43.81 12.06
CA VAL A 11 10.57 43.80 11.50
C VAL A 11 9.81 42.74 12.26
N PRO A 12 8.67 43.01 12.90
CA PRO A 12 7.83 41.96 13.46
C PRO A 12 7.49 40.99 12.37
N ALA A 13 7.54 39.66 12.68
CA ALA A 13 7.03 38.65 11.77
C ALA A 13 5.57 39.01 11.47
N TYR A 14 5.27 39.21 10.19
CA TYR A 14 3.92 39.51 9.75
C TYR A 14 3.20 38.19 9.45
N ASP A 15 2.36 37.76 10.37
CA ASP A 15 1.46 36.66 10.15
C ASP A 15 0.31 37.13 9.25
N ASN A 16 0.00 36.35 8.20
CA ASN A 16 -1.11 36.67 7.31
C ASN A 16 -2.40 36.02 7.83
N PRO A 17 -3.29 36.76 8.50
CA PRO A 17 -4.53 36.19 9.06
C PRO A 17 -5.46 35.60 7.99
N GLY A 18 -5.30 35.99 6.73
CA GLY A 18 -6.04 35.45 5.61
C GLY A 18 -5.65 34.02 5.22
N LEU A 19 -4.53 33.49 5.76
CA LEU A 19 -4.12 32.10 5.51
C LEU A 19 -4.83 31.09 6.40
N ALA A 20 -5.25 31.47 7.60
CA ALA A 20 -5.87 30.55 8.55
C ALA A 20 -7.11 29.88 7.96
N GLY A 21 -7.11 28.54 7.88
CA GLY A 21 -8.19 27.74 7.30
C GLY A 21 -8.14 27.60 5.77
N VAL A 22 -7.19 28.23 5.09
CA VAL A 22 -7.03 28.12 3.62
C VAL A 22 -6.38 26.81 3.26
N SER A 23 -6.77 26.24 2.12
CA SER A 23 -6.03 25.15 1.48
C SER A 23 -5.71 25.49 0.03
N LEU A 24 -4.46 25.27 -0.36
CA LEU A 24 -3.96 25.51 -1.70
C LEU A 24 -3.62 24.19 -2.41
N MET A 25 -3.81 24.16 -3.71
CA MET A 25 -3.38 23.03 -4.53
C MET A 25 -1.87 23.05 -4.75
N GLY A 26 -1.24 21.90 -4.64
CA GLY A 26 0.16 21.71 -4.95
C GLY A 26 0.41 20.39 -5.68
N LYS A 27 1.50 20.34 -6.43
CA LYS A 27 2.00 19.15 -7.10
C LYS A 27 3.20 18.60 -6.34
N VAL A 28 3.20 17.31 -6.08
CA VAL A 28 4.33 16.62 -5.45
C VAL A 28 5.51 16.53 -6.39
N ILE A 29 6.66 17.06 -5.97
CA ILE A 29 7.92 17.02 -6.72
C ILE A 29 8.83 15.90 -6.20
N LYS A 30 8.88 15.71 -4.88
CA LYS A 30 9.67 14.64 -4.23
C LYS A 30 8.97 14.19 -2.95
N VAL A 31 9.25 12.96 -2.57
CA VAL A 31 8.79 12.36 -1.30
C VAL A 31 10.00 11.82 -0.55
N LYS A 32 10.03 12.01 0.77
CA LYS A 32 11.07 11.50 1.64
C LYS A 32 10.47 11.25 3.02
N ASP A 33 10.57 10.03 3.50
CA ASP A 33 10.00 9.62 4.79
C ASP A 33 8.51 10.00 4.90
N GLU A 34 8.12 10.86 5.84
CA GLU A 34 6.77 11.38 6.04
C GLU A 34 6.58 12.79 5.47
N GLU A 35 7.55 13.28 4.68
CA GLU A 35 7.52 14.61 4.10
C GLU A 35 7.35 14.56 2.58
N VAL A 36 6.67 15.56 2.05
CA VAL A 36 6.50 15.79 0.62
C VAL A 36 7.05 17.15 0.25
N LYS A 37 7.83 17.19 -0.83
CA LYS A 37 8.23 18.45 -1.44
C LYS A 37 7.21 18.81 -2.49
N ILE A 38 6.50 19.91 -2.31
CA ILE A 38 5.44 20.35 -3.23
C ILE A 38 5.76 21.71 -3.82
N GLN A 39 5.25 21.94 -5.02
CA GLN A 39 5.12 23.24 -5.64
C GLN A 39 3.64 23.60 -5.72
N LEU A 40 3.29 24.82 -5.32
CA LEU A 40 1.90 25.26 -5.42
C LEU A 40 1.50 25.46 -6.87
N CYS A 41 0.28 25.06 -7.22
CA CYS A 41 -0.24 25.22 -8.58
C CYS A 41 -0.47 26.67 -8.98
N CYS A 42 -0.58 27.58 -8.01
CA CYS A 42 -0.66 29.02 -8.23
C CYS A 42 0.71 29.71 -8.36
N ASP A 43 1.81 28.96 -8.21
CA ASP A 43 3.17 29.49 -8.36
C ASP A 43 3.56 29.49 -9.83
N GLU A 44 3.79 30.71 -10.38
CA GLU A 44 4.18 30.93 -11.77
C GLU A 44 5.69 30.71 -12.01
N ASN A 45 6.47 30.39 -10.98
CA ASN A 45 7.90 30.13 -11.10
C ASN A 45 8.18 28.84 -11.84
N GLN A 46 9.43 28.72 -12.33
CA GLN A 46 9.91 27.48 -12.95
C GLN A 46 9.74 26.29 -12.01
N GLU A 47 9.27 25.16 -12.52
CA GLU A 47 9.00 23.94 -11.78
C GLU A 47 10.17 23.57 -10.85
N GLY A 48 9.86 23.36 -9.57
CA GLY A 48 10.82 23.00 -8.53
C GLY A 48 11.54 24.15 -7.85
N THR A 49 11.54 25.38 -8.40
CA THR A 49 12.27 26.53 -7.84
C THR A 49 11.64 27.03 -6.54
N GLY A 50 10.30 27.11 -6.47
CA GLY A 50 9.55 27.50 -5.28
C GLY A 50 9.16 26.35 -4.35
N ALA A 51 9.52 25.11 -4.71
CA ALA A 51 9.04 23.93 -3.99
C ALA A 51 9.65 23.80 -2.59
N ARG A 52 8.81 23.55 -1.59
CA ARG A 52 9.17 23.39 -0.17
C ARG A 52 8.74 22.03 0.36
N TRP A 53 9.39 21.58 1.43
CA TRP A 53 9.04 20.37 2.18
C TRP A 53 7.97 20.68 3.23
N PHE A 54 7.01 19.76 3.35
CA PHE A 54 5.92 19.79 4.32
C PHE A 54 5.64 18.38 4.81
N SER A 55 5.24 18.24 6.06
CA SER A 55 4.75 16.98 6.59
C SER A 55 3.46 16.56 5.89
N PHE A 56 3.30 15.26 5.68
CA PHE A 56 2.08 14.69 5.12
C PHE A 56 1.21 14.11 6.23
N SER A 57 -0.03 14.57 6.34
CA SER A 57 -0.99 14.05 7.31
C SER A 57 -1.69 12.81 6.75
N SER A 58 -1.46 11.67 7.37
CA SER A 58 -2.16 10.43 7.05
C SER A 58 -3.50 10.34 7.80
N ILE A 59 -4.36 9.38 7.40
CA ILE A 59 -5.67 9.14 8.04
C ILE A 59 -5.49 8.68 9.49
N TYR A 60 -4.44 7.89 9.78
CA TYR A 60 -4.10 7.37 11.08
C TYR A 60 -2.59 7.26 11.22
N SER A 61 -2.02 7.84 12.28
CA SER A 61 -0.61 7.74 12.64
C SER A 61 -0.45 7.86 14.15
N SER A 62 0.41 7.03 14.73
CA SER A 62 0.75 7.04 16.15
C SER A 62 2.23 7.33 16.35
N GLY A 63 2.60 7.82 17.54
CA GLY A 63 3.96 8.23 17.86
C GLY A 63 4.99 7.08 17.91
N ASP A 64 4.54 5.82 17.92
CA ASP A 64 5.39 4.62 17.83
C ASP A 64 5.65 4.18 16.37
N GLY A 65 5.15 4.94 15.38
CA GLY A 65 5.25 4.65 13.95
C GLY A 65 4.17 3.72 13.41
N SER A 66 3.24 3.28 14.27
CA SER A 66 2.08 2.50 13.78
C SER A 66 1.08 3.42 13.09
N GLY A 67 0.37 2.88 12.11
CA GLY A 67 -0.64 3.65 11.39
C GLY A 67 -0.74 3.31 9.91
N TRP A 68 -1.30 4.24 9.17
CA TRP A 68 -1.50 4.14 7.73
C TRP A 68 -0.40 4.90 6.99
N TYR A 69 0.61 4.19 6.51
CA TYR A 69 1.69 4.77 5.71
C TYR A 69 1.38 4.60 4.22
N CYS A 70 0.83 5.64 3.61
CA CYS A 70 0.46 5.68 2.20
C CYS A 70 0.76 7.07 1.66
N MET A 71 2.02 7.28 1.28
CA MET A 71 2.49 8.57 0.79
C MET A 71 2.06 8.82 -0.65
N PRO A 72 1.76 10.07 -1.02
CA PRO A 72 1.57 10.43 -2.41
C PRO A 72 2.89 10.27 -3.18
N GLU A 73 2.79 10.19 -4.49
CA GLU A 73 3.96 10.00 -5.34
C GLU A 73 4.30 11.27 -6.14
N PRO A 74 5.55 11.40 -6.61
CA PRO A 74 5.90 12.51 -7.50
C PRO A 74 4.96 12.61 -8.69
N GLY A 75 4.39 13.80 -8.91
CA GLY A 75 3.38 14.08 -9.91
C GLY A 75 1.95 14.13 -9.37
N ASP A 76 1.68 13.58 -8.19
CA ASP A 76 0.35 13.63 -7.59
C ASP A 76 -0.01 15.06 -7.17
N LEU A 77 -1.31 15.35 -7.26
CA LEU A 77 -1.88 16.59 -6.73
C LEU A 77 -2.27 16.40 -5.27
N VAL A 78 -1.96 17.40 -4.47
CA VAL A 78 -2.21 17.42 -3.02
C VAL A 78 -2.77 18.77 -2.57
N ARG A 79 -3.30 18.81 -1.36
CA ARG A 79 -3.72 20.05 -0.71
C ARG A 79 -2.78 20.41 0.43
N LEU A 80 -2.17 21.59 0.35
CA LEU A 80 -1.46 22.24 1.45
C LEU A 80 -2.50 22.99 2.29
N TYR A 81 -2.59 22.65 3.55
CA TYR A 81 -3.51 23.26 4.50
C TYR A 81 -2.76 24.15 5.49
N PHE A 82 -3.32 25.32 5.77
CA PHE A 82 -2.80 26.30 6.72
C PHE A 82 -3.70 26.33 7.95
N PRO A 83 -3.32 25.67 9.06
CA PRO A 83 -4.14 25.66 10.28
C PRO A 83 -4.20 27.01 10.96
N THR A 84 -3.17 27.85 10.78
CA THR A 84 -3.04 29.17 11.37
C THR A 84 -2.59 30.20 10.35
N ALA A 85 -2.36 31.43 10.79
CA ALA A 85 -1.78 32.51 9.98
C ALA A 85 -0.29 32.32 9.65
N LYS A 86 0.37 31.30 10.21
CA LYS A 86 1.79 31.04 10.04
C LYS A 86 2.04 29.99 8.97
N GLU A 87 2.82 30.37 7.96
CA GLU A 87 3.19 29.47 6.85
C GLU A 87 3.99 28.23 7.31
N GLU A 88 4.77 28.36 8.38
CA GLU A 88 5.61 27.28 8.91
C GLU A 88 4.81 26.13 9.56
N GLU A 89 3.55 26.38 9.94
CA GLU A 89 2.66 25.40 10.52
C GLU A 89 1.83 24.63 9.46
N ALA A 90 2.00 24.98 8.18
CA ALA A 90 1.27 24.33 7.10
C ALA A 90 1.71 22.87 6.90
N TYR A 91 0.76 22.02 6.52
CA TYR A 91 1.00 20.60 6.21
C TYR A 91 0.08 20.12 5.09
N VAL A 92 0.48 19.02 4.45
CA VAL A 92 -0.27 18.41 3.36
C VAL A 92 -1.29 17.41 3.91
N ILE A 93 -2.54 17.51 3.46
CA ILE A 93 -3.66 16.74 4.05
C ILE A 93 -4.28 15.67 3.16
N SER A 94 -4.16 15.73 1.84
CA SER A 94 -4.82 14.77 0.95
C SER A 94 -4.24 14.78 -0.43
N SER A 95 -4.29 13.61 -1.09
CA SER A 95 -4.03 13.48 -2.53
C SER A 95 -5.35 13.40 -3.29
N PHE A 96 -5.39 13.93 -4.50
CA PHE A 96 -6.53 13.83 -5.40
C PHE A 96 -6.05 13.80 -6.86
N HIS A 97 -6.94 13.44 -7.77
CA HIS A 97 -6.69 13.52 -9.20
C HIS A 97 -7.87 14.23 -9.88
N GLU A 98 -7.59 14.96 -10.93
CA GLU A 98 -8.59 15.76 -11.64
C GLU A 98 -9.39 14.93 -12.63
N ASP A 99 -8.74 14.02 -13.33
CA ASP A 99 -9.36 13.17 -14.34
C ASP A 99 -9.68 11.77 -13.82
N GLY A 100 -10.82 11.21 -14.28
CA GLY A 100 -11.23 9.87 -13.94
C GLY A 100 -10.25 8.82 -14.47
N ALA A 101 -9.45 8.22 -13.61
CA ALA A 101 -8.62 7.09 -13.99
C ALA A 101 -9.50 5.91 -14.41
N ALA A 102 -9.12 5.21 -15.49
CA ALA A 102 -9.87 4.07 -16.04
C ALA A 102 -10.20 2.99 -14.97
N LEU A 103 -9.37 2.87 -13.94
CA LEU A 103 -9.57 1.94 -12.82
C LEU A 103 -10.66 2.37 -11.84
N ARG A 104 -11.08 3.65 -11.82
CA ARG A 104 -12.01 4.23 -10.84
C ARG A 104 -13.41 4.48 -11.40
N THR A 105 -13.83 3.71 -12.39
CA THR A 105 -15.12 3.86 -13.09
C THR A 105 -16.28 3.15 -12.42
N LYS A 106 -16.01 2.20 -11.51
CA LYS A 106 -17.03 1.40 -10.82
C LYS A 106 -17.05 1.71 -9.32
N PRO A 107 -17.98 2.54 -8.81
CA PRO A 107 -18.05 2.92 -7.39
C PRO A 107 -18.26 1.74 -6.42
N ALA A 108 -18.85 0.64 -6.88
CA ALA A 108 -19.01 -0.59 -6.09
C ALA A 108 -17.66 -1.28 -5.78
N HIS A 109 -16.65 -1.07 -6.62
CA HIS A 109 -15.31 -1.62 -6.38
C HIS A 109 -14.53 -0.71 -5.42
N LYS A 110 -13.92 -1.31 -4.41
CA LYS A 110 -12.97 -0.67 -3.51
C LYS A 110 -11.62 -1.36 -3.69
N PHE A 111 -10.53 -0.60 -3.73
CA PHE A 111 -9.21 -1.19 -3.87
C PHE A 111 -8.11 -0.34 -3.27
N TRP A 112 -7.06 -1.02 -2.88
CA TRP A 112 -5.77 -0.45 -2.51
C TRP A 112 -4.73 -1.02 -3.46
N ARG A 113 -4.09 -0.14 -4.24
CA ARG A 113 -3.19 -0.52 -5.32
C ARG A 113 -2.02 0.45 -5.41
N ASN A 114 -0.81 -0.09 -5.64
CA ASN A 114 0.37 0.70 -5.95
C ASN A 114 0.61 0.81 -7.48
N LYS A 115 1.62 1.57 -7.89
CA LYS A 115 1.97 1.77 -9.31
C LYS A 115 2.37 0.48 -10.03
N GLU A 116 3.04 -0.43 -9.31
CA GLU A 116 3.48 -1.73 -9.83
C GLU A 116 2.32 -2.73 -10.00
N GLY A 117 1.11 -2.32 -9.66
CA GLY A 117 -0.07 -3.14 -9.83
C GLY A 117 -0.36 -4.12 -8.69
N LYS A 118 0.42 -4.10 -7.58
CA LYS A 118 0.09 -4.89 -6.38
C LYS A 118 -1.22 -4.37 -5.81
N GLU A 119 -2.19 -5.25 -5.57
CA GLU A 119 -3.55 -4.83 -5.29
C GLU A 119 -4.28 -5.71 -4.28
N ILE A 120 -5.08 -5.07 -3.43
CA ILE A 120 -6.18 -5.69 -2.67
C ILE A 120 -7.47 -5.03 -3.18
N ARG A 121 -8.38 -5.83 -3.75
CA ARG A 121 -9.64 -5.35 -4.31
C ARG A 121 -10.82 -6.04 -3.64
N LEU A 122 -11.84 -5.25 -3.33
CA LEU A 122 -13.16 -5.72 -2.92
C LEU A 122 -14.15 -5.32 -4.02
N SER A 123 -14.81 -6.29 -4.60
CA SER A 123 -15.92 -6.12 -5.54
C SER A 123 -17.18 -6.76 -4.96
N PRO A 124 -18.37 -6.54 -5.54
CA PRO A 124 -19.59 -7.14 -5.00
C PRO A 124 -19.56 -8.65 -4.87
N GLU A 125 -18.84 -9.35 -5.77
CA GLU A 125 -18.86 -10.81 -5.87
C GLU A 125 -17.57 -11.49 -5.39
N ARG A 126 -16.50 -10.72 -5.07
CA ARG A 126 -15.20 -11.30 -4.70
C ARG A 126 -14.26 -10.35 -3.98
N ILE A 127 -13.33 -10.94 -3.25
CA ILE A 127 -12.12 -10.28 -2.73
C ILE A 127 -10.92 -10.84 -3.49
N LEU A 128 -10.07 -9.96 -4.03
CA LEU A 128 -8.87 -10.32 -4.77
C LEU A 128 -7.63 -9.71 -4.12
N ILE A 129 -6.62 -10.52 -3.86
CA ILE A 129 -5.27 -10.08 -3.50
C ILE A 129 -4.33 -10.54 -4.61
N THR A 130 -3.65 -9.63 -5.29
CA THR A 130 -2.81 -10.00 -6.44
C THR A 130 -1.52 -9.19 -6.52
N ASN A 131 -0.46 -9.82 -7.03
CA ASN A 131 0.75 -9.12 -7.45
C ASN A 131 0.63 -8.58 -8.89
N ASN A 132 -0.49 -8.90 -9.58
CA ASN A 132 -0.74 -8.60 -10.99
C ASN A 132 0.35 -9.15 -11.95
N ASP A 133 0.97 -10.25 -11.53
CA ASP A 133 2.06 -10.95 -12.22
C ASP A 133 2.03 -12.45 -11.87
N GLY A 134 0.93 -13.12 -12.26
CA GLY A 134 0.73 -14.57 -12.12
C GLY A 134 0.55 -15.10 -10.69
N THR A 135 0.38 -14.25 -9.68
CA THR A 135 0.09 -14.70 -8.31
C THR A 135 -1.13 -13.99 -7.75
N SER A 136 -2.09 -14.77 -7.25
CA SER A 136 -3.32 -14.25 -6.66
C SER A 136 -3.92 -15.17 -5.59
N ILE A 137 -4.71 -14.56 -4.71
CA ILE A 137 -5.66 -15.22 -3.81
C ILE A 137 -7.00 -14.58 -4.09
N GLU A 138 -7.98 -15.36 -4.48
CA GLU A 138 -9.34 -14.94 -4.73
C GLU A 138 -10.30 -15.63 -3.76
N LEU A 139 -11.21 -14.87 -3.18
CA LEU A 139 -12.36 -15.36 -2.42
C LEU A 139 -13.59 -14.96 -3.22
N SER A 140 -14.24 -15.91 -3.87
CA SER A 140 -15.43 -15.74 -4.69
C SER A 140 -16.67 -16.23 -3.93
N ASP A 141 -17.78 -15.50 -4.06
CA ASP A 141 -19.05 -15.90 -3.44
C ASP A 141 -19.60 -17.21 -4.04
N GLU A 142 -19.33 -17.46 -5.32
CA GLU A 142 -19.84 -18.62 -6.05
C GLU A 142 -18.82 -19.77 -6.13
N GLU A 143 -17.54 -19.47 -6.37
CA GLU A 143 -16.50 -20.46 -6.66
C GLU A 143 -15.65 -20.85 -5.45
N GLY A 144 -15.76 -20.09 -4.34
CA GLY A 144 -15.00 -20.33 -3.12
C GLY A 144 -13.62 -19.67 -3.12
N ILE A 145 -12.59 -20.40 -2.68
CA ILE A 145 -11.24 -19.84 -2.51
C ILE A 145 -10.29 -20.45 -3.53
N GLU A 146 -9.62 -19.61 -4.30
CA GLU A 146 -8.59 -20.00 -5.25
C GLU A 146 -7.25 -19.35 -4.91
N ILE A 147 -6.17 -20.13 -4.95
CA ILE A 147 -4.79 -19.66 -4.77
C ILE A 147 -3.98 -20.05 -6.00
N ILE A 148 -3.53 -19.06 -6.76
CA ILE A 148 -2.73 -19.25 -7.97
C ILE A 148 -1.33 -18.70 -7.75
N SER A 149 -0.32 -19.44 -8.25
CA SER A 149 1.05 -18.93 -8.34
C SER A 149 1.75 -19.60 -9.54
N GLU A 150 2.32 -18.81 -10.43
CA GLU A 150 3.22 -19.30 -11.48
C GLU A 150 4.55 -19.83 -10.93
N ASN A 151 4.84 -19.54 -9.67
CA ASN A 151 6.03 -20.00 -8.96
C ASN A 151 5.67 -21.05 -7.90
N SER A 152 6.40 -21.11 -6.81
CA SER A 152 6.13 -22.05 -5.72
C SER A 152 5.14 -21.50 -4.71
N VAL A 153 4.30 -22.40 -4.18
CA VAL A 153 3.50 -22.14 -2.98
C VAL A 153 4.08 -22.97 -1.83
N THR A 154 4.32 -22.34 -0.68
CA THR A 154 4.80 -23.02 0.52
C THR A 154 3.85 -22.75 1.67
N ILE A 155 3.30 -23.80 2.26
CA ILE A 155 2.44 -23.74 3.44
C ILE A 155 3.20 -24.35 4.63
N ARG A 156 3.38 -23.58 5.71
CA ARG A 156 4.07 -24.02 6.92
C ARG A 156 3.25 -23.68 8.14
N ALA A 157 3.09 -24.63 9.05
CA ALA A 157 2.49 -24.43 10.35
C ALA A 157 3.51 -24.74 11.45
N GLY A 158 3.58 -23.90 12.48
CA GLY A 158 4.46 -24.13 13.64
C GLY A 158 3.97 -25.25 14.56
N ASN A 159 2.69 -25.61 14.47
CA ASN A 159 2.09 -26.68 15.26
C ASN A 159 1.49 -27.74 14.34
N SER A 160 0.26 -27.62 13.91
CA SER A 160 -0.42 -28.61 13.07
C SER A 160 -0.98 -27.97 11.79
N LEU A 161 -0.99 -28.73 10.71
CA LEU A 161 -1.72 -28.43 9.48
C LEU A 161 -2.75 -29.53 9.25
N SER A 162 -4.03 -29.16 9.12
CA SER A 162 -5.11 -30.08 8.82
C SER A 162 -5.76 -29.71 7.49
N ILE A 163 -5.96 -30.68 6.62
CA ILE A 163 -6.65 -30.53 5.35
C ILE A 163 -7.73 -31.61 5.29
N SER A 164 -9.00 -31.20 5.18
CA SER A 164 -10.12 -32.13 5.16
C SER A 164 -11.23 -31.62 4.22
N SER A 165 -11.94 -32.55 3.61
CA SER A 165 -13.18 -32.29 2.87
C SER A 165 -14.30 -33.10 3.52
N SER A 166 -15.44 -32.47 3.83
CA SER A 166 -16.57 -33.14 4.51
C SER A 166 -17.43 -33.93 3.56
N ASP A 167 -17.64 -33.43 2.35
CA ASP A 167 -18.67 -33.92 1.44
C ASP A 167 -18.15 -34.45 0.10
N SER A 168 -16.84 -34.33 -0.15
CA SER A 168 -16.22 -34.72 -1.42
C SER A 168 -14.81 -35.24 -1.20
N SER A 169 -13.94 -35.06 -2.20
CA SER A 169 -12.56 -35.59 -2.26
C SER A 169 -11.52 -34.52 -1.88
N ILE A 170 -10.32 -35.00 -1.60
CA ILE A 170 -9.09 -34.23 -1.63
C ILE A 170 -8.27 -34.77 -2.81
N GLU A 171 -7.97 -33.92 -3.78
CA GLU A 171 -7.19 -34.25 -4.95
C GLU A 171 -5.79 -33.63 -4.85
N LEU A 172 -4.76 -34.47 -5.08
CA LEU A 172 -3.37 -34.03 -5.13
C LEU A 172 -2.80 -34.51 -6.47
N ASP A 173 -2.51 -33.56 -7.35
CA ASP A 173 -1.93 -33.85 -8.66
C ASP A 173 -0.56 -33.19 -8.80
N ALA A 174 0.38 -33.89 -9.39
CA ALA A 174 1.71 -33.38 -9.67
C ALA A 174 2.29 -34.05 -10.91
N SER A 175 2.76 -33.26 -11.87
CA SER A 175 3.33 -33.77 -13.14
C SER A 175 4.58 -34.64 -12.96
N ARG A 176 5.28 -34.55 -11.84
CA ARG A 176 6.54 -35.31 -11.62
C ARG A 176 6.49 -36.21 -10.41
N ARG A 177 6.07 -35.74 -9.25
CA ARG A 177 6.16 -36.51 -8.00
C ARG A 177 5.32 -35.92 -6.89
N ILE A 178 4.61 -36.76 -6.15
CA ILE A 178 4.04 -36.46 -4.82
C ILE A 178 4.91 -37.22 -3.80
N ARG A 179 5.37 -36.49 -2.76
CA ARG A 179 6.20 -37.03 -1.69
C ARG A 179 5.63 -36.66 -0.34
N MET A 180 5.44 -37.68 0.51
CA MET A 180 5.07 -37.53 1.91
C MET A 180 6.18 -38.09 2.77
N LYS A 181 6.66 -37.31 3.77
CA LYS A 181 7.78 -37.71 4.62
C LYS A 181 7.51 -37.40 6.07
N GLN A 182 7.87 -38.31 6.95
CA GLN A 182 7.89 -38.17 8.38
C GLN A 182 9.13 -38.89 8.95
N GLY A 183 10.12 -38.15 9.49
CA GLY A 183 11.39 -38.69 9.93
C GLY A 183 12.07 -39.52 8.82
N ASP A 184 12.30 -40.81 9.09
CA ASP A 184 12.92 -41.74 8.13
C ASP A 184 11.88 -42.51 7.28
N THR A 185 10.60 -42.25 7.50
CA THR A 185 9.51 -42.89 6.70
C THR A 185 9.12 -42.00 5.53
N GLU A 186 9.02 -42.59 4.35
CA GLU A 186 8.70 -41.88 3.12
C GLU A 186 7.75 -42.67 2.24
N MET A 187 6.79 -42.00 1.62
CA MET A 187 5.98 -42.49 0.52
C MET A 187 6.15 -41.54 -0.67
N THR A 188 6.46 -42.10 -1.82
CA THR A 188 6.65 -41.37 -3.07
C THR A 188 5.81 -42.00 -4.18
N LEU A 189 5.07 -41.16 -4.90
CA LEU A 189 4.38 -41.49 -6.15
C LEU A 189 5.08 -40.74 -7.29
N GLY A 190 5.63 -41.43 -8.26
CA GLY A 190 6.39 -40.79 -9.34
C GLY A 190 6.70 -41.79 -10.45
N GLY A 191 5.68 -42.26 -11.20
CA GLY A 191 5.75 -43.37 -12.13
C GLY A 191 5.45 -44.70 -11.46
N ASP A 192 6.07 -45.00 -10.31
CA ASP A 192 5.79 -46.11 -9.43
C ASP A 192 5.40 -45.64 -8.04
N ILE A 193 4.80 -46.54 -7.24
CA ILE A 193 4.55 -46.29 -5.81
C ILE A 193 5.74 -46.86 -5.04
N PHE A 194 6.52 -45.99 -4.37
CA PHE A 194 7.63 -46.36 -3.53
C PHE A 194 7.32 -46.05 -2.08
N MET A 195 7.44 -47.03 -1.18
CA MET A 195 7.27 -46.84 0.27
C MET A 195 8.52 -47.39 0.99
N GLN A 196 9.07 -46.58 1.88
CA GLN A 196 10.21 -46.94 2.71
C GLN A 196 9.92 -46.60 4.18
N GLY A 197 10.26 -47.52 5.06
CA GLY A 197 10.12 -47.34 6.52
C GLY A 197 10.55 -48.57 7.28
N GLY A 198 10.67 -48.48 8.61
CA GLY A 198 11.08 -49.65 9.44
C GLY A 198 10.06 -50.79 9.45
N ARG A 199 8.78 -50.53 9.17
CA ARG A 199 7.72 -51.54 9.07
C ARG A 199 6.59 -51.05 8.20
N ILE A 200 6.24 -51.81 7.17
CA ILE A 200 5.05 -51.62 6.33
C ILE A 200 3.99 -52.62 6.76
N ARG A 201 2.80 -52.19 7.12
CA ARG A 201 1.62 -53.04 7.35
C ARG A 201 0.63 -52.73 6.24
N LEU A 202 0.28 -53.76 5.49
CA LEU A 202 -0.75 -53.78 4.44
C LEU A 202 -2.05 -54.32 5.01
#